data_539910318201300af0f2677326962eb3
#
_entry.id   539910318201300af0f2677326962eb3
#
_cell.length_a   1.000
_cell.length_b   1.000
_cell.length_c   1.000
_cell.angle_alpha   90.00
_cell.angle_beta   90.00
_cell.angle_gamma   90.00
#
_symmetry.space_group_name_H-M   'P 1'
#
loop_
_entity.id
_entity.type
_entity.pdbx_description
1 polymer ?
#
loop_
_entity_poly.entity_id
_entity_poly.type
_entity_poly.pdbx_seq_one_letter_code
_entity_poly.pdbx_strand_id
1 'polypeptide(L)'
;MKVRRLFDKFKRVWKEDGIFKAIGRVFHFIGNIEGRKVRRQDIKIASKQQGMVLFINGCCVEHPTRYRVFHQMEQLKEAGITCAKIYFEDIELEMEDNYQLFIFYRCECTEDVKAFIAQAKSHHKKVCFDVDDLITDTQYTDQVPFVQALSPANKKIFDTSVMLTGKTLSLCELAITTTEMLAEELGKVTPRTYINRNTASKEMVIYAEQAYKERQRNTDKIWLGYFSGSLTHNKDFEIIRPALIQILNKYPQTGLILAGELDTADELRKYEERIIKKKTTTWRELPKVIVQADINLAPLEDTIFNRSKSEIKWIEAALVRVPTVASRIGAFERMIVDGETGILCSNTEEEWMNGLSKIIEKEAMRKAIAQNAYKYVSENCTTVGTAERYAEFIRSLCRK
;
A
#
# COMPACT_ATOMS: atom_id res chain seq x y z
N MET A 1 8.36 -36.60 -2.86
CA MET A 1 7.30 -36.25 -3.82
C MET A 1 7.07 -34.73 -3.95
N LYS A 2 7.03 -33.95 -2.86
CA LYS A 2 6.83 -32.47 -2.89
C LYS A 2 7.94 -31.68 -3.60
N VAL A 3 9.22 -32.05 -3.43
CA VAL A 3 10.37 -31.36 -4.02
C VAL A 3 10.40 -31.48 -5.55
N ARG A 4 10.04 -32.62 -6.10
CA ARG A 4 10.02 -32.87 -7.56
C ARG A 4 8.93 -32.05 -8.25
N ARG A 5 7.72 -31.94 -7.66
CA ARG A 5 6.65 -31.06 -8.15
C ARG A 5 7.04 -29.57 -8.12
N LEU A 6 7.84 -29.17 -7.16
CA LEU A 6 8.33 -27.79 -7.04
C LEU A 6 9.38 -27.49 -8.14
N PHE A 7 10.27 -28.45 -8.41
CA PHE A 7 11.29 -28.32 -9.46
C PHE A 7 10.65 -28.28 -10.86
N ASP A 8 9.59 -29.06 -11.07
CA ASP A 8 8.84 -29.07 -12.34
C ASP A 8 8.05 -27.76 -12.52
N LYS A 9 7.50 -27.20 -11.43
CA LYS A 9 6.85 -25.88 -11.41
C LYS A 9 7.85 -24.75 -11.67
N PHE A 10 9.07 -24.86 -11.13
CA PHE A 10 10.18 -23.92 -11.36
C PHE A 10 10.65 -23.94 -12.81
N LYS A 11 10.88 -25.14 -13.39
CA LYS A 11 11.25 -25.31 -14.81
C LYS A 11 10.20 -24.74 -15.77
N ARG A 12 8.91 -24.88 -15.42
CA ARG A 12 7.81 -24.34 -16.23
C ARG A 12 7.80 -22.80 -16.19
N VAL A 13 7.93 -22.21 -15.00
CA VAL A 13 8.00 -20.75 -14.82
C VAL A 13 9.24 -20.16 -15.48
N TRP A 14 10.38 -20.83 -15.41
CA TRP A 14 11.60 -20.42 -16.11
C TRP A 14 11.42 -20.38 -17.62
N LYS A 15 10.73 -21.36 -18.19
CA LYS A 15 10.48 -21.46 -19.64
C LYS A 15 9.45 -20.42 -20.13
N GLU A 16 8.46 -20.09 -19.31
CA GLU A 16 7.32 -19.25 -19.69
C GLU A 16 7.50 -17.77 -19.33
N ASP A 17 8.13 -17.44 -18.20
CA ASP A 17 8.14 -16.09 -17.60
C ASP A 17 9.54 -15.47 -17.44
N GLY A 18 10.61 -16.18 -17.77
CA GLY A 18 12.00 -15.73 -17.67
C GLY A 18 12.62 -15.85 -16.28
N ILE A 19 13.98 -15.76 -16.25
CA ILE A 19 14.82 -16.05 -15.08
C ILE A 19 14.53 -15.17 -13.87
N PHE A 20 14.15 -13.91 -14.04
CA PHE A 20 13.90 -12.97 -12.95
C PHE A 20 12.63 -13.27 -12.15
N LYS A 21 11.57 -13.75 -12.81
CA LYS A 21 10.35 -14.19 -12.10
C LYS A 21 10.55 -15.56 -11.42
N ALA A 22 11.34 -16.43 -12.03
CA ALA A 22 11.72 -17.69 -11.39
C ALA A 22 12.57 -17.46 -10.14
N ILE A 23 13.52 -16.52 -10.19
CA ILE A 23 14.35 -16.10 -9.05
C ILE A 23 13.48 -15.45 -7.95
N GLY A 24 12.55 -14.57 -8.29
CA GLY A 24 11.59 -13.98 -7.32
C GLY A 24 10.77 -15.04 -6.57
N ARG A 25 10.33 -16.10 -7.27
CA ARG A 25 9.61 -17.23 -6.63
C ARG A 25 10.53 -18.15 -5.82
N VAL A 26 11.83 -18.26 -6.17
CA VAL A 26 12.83 -18.98 -5.36
C VAL A 26 13.18 -18.21 -4.11
N PHE A 27 13.37 -16.89 -4.18
CA PHE A 27 13.53 -16.04 -2.99
C PHE A 27 12.29 -16.09 -2.10
N HIS A 28 11.10 -16.13 -2.68
CA HIS A 28 9.85 -16.37 -1.95
C HIS A 28 9.84 -17.77 -1.29
N PHE A 29 10.43 -18.77 -1.90
CA PHE A 29 10.53 -20.13 -1.34
C PHE A 29 11.62 -20.26 -0.27
N ILE A 30 12.75 -19.58 -0.40
CA ILE A 30 13.85 -19.54 0.60
C ILE A 30 13.41 -18.67 1.80
N GLY A 31 12.76 -17.52 1.57
CA GLY A 31 12.07 -16.75 2.62
C GLY A 31 11.01 -17.55 3.39
N ASN A 32 10.52 -18.64 2.81
CA ASN A 32 9.57 -19.56 3.42
C ASN A 32 10.18 -20.45 4.54
N ILE A 33 11.49 -20.52 4.75
CA ILE A 33 12.05 -21.30 5.89
C ILE A 33 11.95 -20.47 7.17
N GLU A 34 12.29 -19.19 7.15
CA GLU A 34 11.99 -18.25 8.23
C GLU A 34 10.48 -18.01 8.36
N GLY A 35 9.79 -17.84 7.24
CA GLY A 35 8.34 -17.75 7.18
C GLY A 35 7.63 -18.94 7.85
N ARG A 36 8.11 -20.18 7.71
CA ARG A 36 7.55 -21.35 8.40
C ARG A 36 7.70 -21.33 9.92
N LYS A 37 8.80 -20.77 10.44
CA LYS A 37 8.95 -20.59 11.89
C LYS A 37 7.98 -19.54 12.42
N VAL A 38 7.86 -18.42 11.72
CA VAL A 38 6.91 -17.35 12.05
C VAL A 38 5.47 -17.86 11.96
N ARG A 39 5.09 -18.56 10.90
CA ARG A 39 3.75 -19.18 10.75
C ARG A 39 3.44 -20.16 11.87
N ARG A 40 4.38 -21.03 12.29
CA ARG A 40 4.18 -21.94 13.43
C ARG A 40 3.96 -21.20 14.74
N GLN A 41 4.64 -20.07 14.94
CA GLN A 41 4.43 -19.23 16.12
C GLN A 41 3.07 -18.54 16.06
N ASP A 42 2.68 -18.02 14.91
CA ASP A 42 1.36 -17.40 14.72
C ASP A 42 0.23 -18.40 14.99
N ILE A 43 0.32 -19.64 14.45
CA ILE A 43 -0.62 -20.72 14.72
C ILE A 43 -0.71 -21.00 16.23
N LYS A 44 0.46 -21.18 16.89
CA LYS A 44 0.49 -21.44 18.33
C LYS A 44 -0.14 -20.32 19.17
N ILE A 45 0.06 -19.08 18.76
CA ILE A 45 -0.55 -17.92 19.42
C ILE A 45 -2.06 -17.93 19.16
N ALA A 46 -2.49 -18.03 17.89
CA ALA A 46 -3.90 -18.00 17.52
C ALA A 46 -4.71 -19.14 18.15
N SER A 47 -4.13 -20.35 18.26
CA SER A 47 -4.82 -21.52 18.87
C SER A 47 -4.90 -21.47 20.40
N LYS A 48 -4.06 -20.68 21.08
CA LYS A 48 -4.01 -20.67 22.56
C LYS A 48 -4.47 -19.35 23.19
N GLN A 49 -4.38 -18.25 22.45
CA GLN A 49 -4.70 -16.93 22.95
C GLN A 49 -6.17 -16.66 22.76
N GLN A 50 -6.87 -16.34 23.86
CA GLN A 50 -8.18 -15.71 23.75
C GLN A 50 -8.03 -14.24 23.44
N GLY A 51 -8.81 -13.74 22.48
CA GLY A 51 -8.72 -12.36 22.02
C GLY A 51 -10.01 -11.86 21.41
N MET A 52 -10.04 -10.58 21.10
CA MET A 52 -11.20 -10.00 20.44
C MET A 52 -11.16 -10.25 18.92
N VAL A 53 -9.99 -10.11 18.28
CA VAL A 53 -9.84 -10.11 16.82
C VAL A 53 -8.80 -11.12 16.36
N LEU A 54 -9.19 -11.95 15.39
CA LEU A 54 -8.24 -12.77 14.61
C LEU A 54 -8.17 -12.22 13.17
N PHE A 55 -6.97 -11.83 12.74
CA PHE A 55 -6.67 -11.49 11.35
C PHE A 55 -6.31 -12.75 10.57
N ILE A 56 -7.01 -13.01 9.49
CA ILE A 56 -6.74 -14.08 8.54
C ILE A 56 -6.12 -13.44 7.30
N ASN A 57 -4.80 -13.63 7.14
CA ASN A 57 -4.03 -13.01 6.08
C ASN A 57 -3.99 -13.90 4.84
N GLY A 58 -4.58 -13.46 3.73
CA GLY A 58 -4.51 -14.12 2.43
C GLY A 58 -3.39 -13.61 1.52
N CYS A 59 -2.64 -12.59 1.94
CA CYS A 59 -1.62 -11.95 1.11
C CYS A 59 -0.22 -12.40 1.53
N CYS A 60 0.57 -12.87 0.58
CA CYS A 60 1.98 -13.24 0.79
C CYS A 60 2.97 -12.08 0.53
N VAL A 61 2.48 -10.91 0.07
CA VAL A 61 3.31 -9.74 -0.19
C VAL A 61 3.46 -8.93 1.09
N GLU A 62 4.69 -8.68 1.52
CA GLU A 62 4.98 -8.00 2.80
C GLU A 62 4.41 -6.58 2.84
N HIS A 63 4.59 -5.81 1.76
CA HIS A 63 4.27 -4.38 1.76
C HIS A 63 2.78 -4.10 2.06
N PRO A 64 1.79 -4.65 1.35
CA PRO A 64 0.38 -4.42 1.67
C PRO A 64 -0.04 -5.10 2.98
N THR A 65 0.48 -6.29 3.29
CA THR A 65 0.22 -7.00 4.55
C THR A 65 0.63 -6.17 5.77
N ARG A 66 1.72 -5.43 5.67
CA ARG A 66 2.20 -4.53 6.74
C ARG A 66 1.14 -3.48 7.09
N TYR A 67 0.58 -2.80 6.10
CA TYR A 67 -0.44 -1.78 6.34
C TYR A 67 -1.77 -2.37 6.83
N ARG A 68 -2.20 -3.49 6.24
CA ARG A 68 -3.55 -4.00 6.49
C ARG A 68 -3.66 -5.02 7.62
N VAL A 69 -2.56 -5.69 7.97
CA VAL A 69 -2.54 -6.63 9.10
C VAL A 69 -1.75 -6.06 10.26
N PHE A 70 -0.46 -5.75 10.06
CA PHE A 70 0.40 -5.40 11.19
C PHE A 70 0.07 -4.03 11.79
N HIS A 71 -0.20 -3.01 10.96
CA HIS A 71 -0.55 -1.68 11.46
C HIS A 71 -1.93 -1.66 12.11
N GLN A 72 -2.91 -2.41 11.57
CA GLN A 72 -4.21 -2.55 12.24
C GLN A 72 -4.08 -3.28 13.58
N MET A 73 -3.24 -4.33 13.66
CA MET A 73 -2.94 -4.97 14.94
C MET A 73 -2.25 -4.02 15.92
N GLU A 74 -1.37 -3.15 15.43
CA GLU A 74 -0.72 -2.13 16.26
C GLU A 74 -1.75 -1.12 16.78
N GLN A 75 -2.66 -0.59 15.93
CA GLN A 75 -3.78 0.26 16.36
C GLN A 75 -4.60 -0.39 17.48
N LEU A 76 -5.00 -1.65 17.31
CA LEU A 76 -5.82 -2.36 18.29
C LEU A 76 -5.06 -2.60 19.61
N LYS A 77 -3.79 -2.96 19.54
CA LYS A 77 -2.95 -3.17 20.73
C LYS A 77 -2.72 -1.88 21.51
N GLU A 78 -2.53 -0.73 20.83
CA GLU A 78 -2.44 0.58 21.47
C GLU A 78 -3.70 0.91 22.29
N ALA A 79 -4.87 0.52 21.80
CA ALA A 79 -6.15 0.70 22.48
C ALA A 79 -6.51 -0.46 23.43
N GLY A 80 -5.58 -1.35 23.75
CA GLY A 80 -5.77 -2.44 24.70
C GLY A 80 -6.58 -3.63 24.17
N ILE A 81 -6.80 -3.74 22.85
CA ILE A 81 -7.53 -4.87 22.26
C ILE A 81 -6.57 -5.99 21.91
N THR A 82 -6.85 -7.18 22.46
CA THR A 82 -6.10 -8.41 22.19
C THR A 82 -6.43 -8.93 20.80
N CYS A 83 -5.42 -9.10 19.97
CA CYS A 83 -5.57 -9.62 18.60
C CYS A 83 -4.41 -10.55 18.22
N ALA A 84 -4.67 -11.47 17.32
CA ALA A 84 -3.68 -12.36 16.70
C ALA A 84 -3.85 -12.38 15.19
N LYS A 85 -2.93 -13.05 14.50
CA LYS A 85 -3.00 -13.27 13.05
C LYS A 85 -2.60 -14.68 12.70
N ILE A 86 -3.14 -15.17 11.59
CA ILE A 86 -2.71 -16.41 10.93
C ILE A 86 -2.67 -16.21 9.42
N TYR A 87 -2.01 -17.10 8.72
CA TYR A 87 -2.12 -17.18 7.27
C TYR A 87 -3.33 -18.05 6.89
N PHE A 88 -4.08 -17.68 5.87
CA PHE A 88 -5.38 -18.31 5.54
C PHE A 88 -5.31 -19.82 5.26
N GLU A 89 -4.15 -20.34 4.82
CA GLU A 89 -3.93 -21.79 4.65
C GLU A 89 -3.74 -22.55 5.97
N ASP A 90 -3.59 -21.84 7.08
CA ASP A 90 -3.36 -22.39 8.43
C ASP A 90 -4.62 -22.29 9.31
N ILE A 91 -5.77 -22.01 8.71
CA ILE A 91 -7.06 -21.97 9.42
C ILE A 91 -7.40 -23.36 9.99
N GLU A 92 -7.73 -23.38 11.26
CA GLU A 92 -8.32 -24.52 11.96
C GLU A 92 -9.66 -24.08 12.58
N LEU A 93 -10.71 -24.89 12.44
CA LEU A 93 -12.06 -24.50 12.88
C LEU A 93 -12.14 -24.20 14.37
N GLU A 94 -11.33 -24.89 15.17
CA GLU A 94 -11.25 -24.73 16.63
C GLU A 94 -10.74 -23.36 17.07
N MET A 95 -10.01 -22.65 16.18
CA MET A 95 -9.55 -21.28 16.46
C MET A 95 -10.69 -20.29 16.59
N GLU A 96 -11.85 -20.62 16.00
CA GLU A 96 -13.03 -19.78 16.04
C GLU A 96 -13.49 -19.56 17.48
N ASP A 97 -13.39 -20.56 18.39
CA ASP A 97 -13.80 -20.46 19.78
C ASP A 97 -13.06 -19.36 20.56
N ASN A 98 -11.82 -19.04 20.15
CA ASN A 98 -10.95 -18.14 20.87
C ASN A 98 -11.19 -16.65 20.59
N TYR A 99 -11.97 -16.30 19.55
CA TYR A 99 -12.14 -14.92 19.11
C TYR A 99 -13.61 -14.55 18.91
N GLN A 100 -13.88 -13.22 18.88
CA GLN A 100 -15.22 -12.67 18.69
C GLN A 100 -15.44 -12.11 17.29
N LEU A 101 -14.36 -11.70 16.62
CA LEU A 101 -14.37 -11.05 15.32
C LEU A 101 -13.22 -11.55 14.46
N PHE A 102 -13.50 -11.78 13.18
CA PHE A 102 -12.57 -12.29 12.18
C PHE A 102 -12.43 -11.31 11.03
N ILE A 103 -11.20 -10.93 10.68
CA ILE A 103 -10.89 -10.03 9.57
C ILE A 103 -10.11 -10.78 8.51
N PHE A 104 -10.75 -11.04 7.37
CA PHE A 104 -10.17 -11.73 6.22
C PHE A 104 -9.55 -10.71 5.26
N TYR A 105 -8.22 -10.58 5.32
CA TYR A 105 -7.48 -9.66 4.45
C TYR A 105 -7.05 -10.35 3.16
N ARG A 106 -7.57 -9.89 2.00
CA ARG A 106 -7.26 -10.42 0.66
C ARG A 106 -7.33 -11.95 0.60
N CYS A 107 -8.23 -12.58 1.30
CA CYS A 107 -8.35 -14.04 1.35
C CYS A 107 -9.14 -14.59 0.18
N GLU A 108 -8.58 -15.61 -0.49
CA GLU A 108 -9.32 -16.43 -1.43
C GLU A 108 -10.33 -17.33 -0.69
N CYS A 109 -11.51 -17.53 -1.27
CA CYS A 109 -12.55 -18.40 -0.74
C CYS A 109 -12.21 -19.87 -1.00
N THR A 110 -11.33 -20.44 -0.19
CA THR A 110 -11.10 -21.90 -0.16
C THR A 110 -12.23 -22.59 0.60
N GLU A 111 -12.31 -23.92 0.55
CA GLU A 111 -13.32 -24.67 1.32
C GLU A 111 -13.12 -24.46 2.83
N ASP A 112 -11.86 -24.39 3.31
CA ASP A 112 -11.56 -24.13 4.73
C ASP A 112 -11.99 -22.72 5.15
N VAL A 113 -11.70 -21.68 4.34
CA VAL A 113 -12.14 -20.30 4.58
C VAL A 113 -13.67 -20.24 4.62
N LYS A 114 -14.34 -20.89 3.67
CA LYS A 114 -15.81 -20.93 3.60
C LYS A 114 -16.42 -21.64 4.81
N ALA A 115 -15.88 -22.79 5.22
CA ALA A 115 -16.34 -23.54 6.38
C ALA A 115 -16.17 -22.71 7.68
N PHE A 116 -15.00 -22.06 7.84
CA PHE A 116 -14.72 -21.20 8.99
C PHE A 116 -15.71 -20.02 9.08
N ILE A 117 -15.96 -19.33 7.96
CA ILE A 117 -16.95 -18.25 7.91
C ILE A 117 -18.35 -18.75 8.28
N ALA A 118 -18.76 -19.91 7.75
CA ALA A 118 -20.05 -20.49 8.05
C ALA A 118 -20.20 -20.82 9.54
N GLN A 119 -19.17 -21.42 10.15
CA GLN A 119 -19.14 -21.74 11.58
C GLN A 119 -19.20 -20.46 12.43
N ALA A 120 -18.36 -19.47 12.16
CA ALA A 120 -18.35 -18.21 12.89
C ALA A 120 -19.71 -17.51 12.86
N LYS A 121 -20.40 -17.52 11.70
CA LYS A 121 -21.75 -16.96 11.57
C LYS A 121 -22.80 -17.77 12.34
N SER A 122 -22.70 -19.10 12.35
CA SER A 122 -23.61 -19.94 13.12
C SER A 122 -23.53 -19.71 14.64
N HIS A 123 -22.34 -19.27 15.10
CA HIS A 123 -22.08 -18.86 16.48
C HIS A 123 -22.29 -17.37 16.72
N HIS A 124 -22.93 -16.65 15.78
CA HIS A 124 -23.20 -15.21 15.85
C HIS A 124 -21.96 -14.31 15.98
N LYS A 125 -20.79 -14.81 15.60
CA LYS A 125 -19.55 -14.02 15.57
C LYS A 125 -19.44 -13.18 14.32
N LYS A 126 -18.67 -12.10 14.40
CA LYS A 126 -18.55 -11.12 13.32
C LYS A 126 -17.47 -11.50 12.31
N VAL A 127 -17.80 -11.39 11.04
CA VAL A 127 -16.91 -11.71 9.92
C VAL A 127 -16.79 -10.50 9.02
N CYS A 128 -15.58 -9.95 8.93
CA CYS A 128 -15.26 -8.80 8.13
C CYS A 128 -14.28 -9.18 7.01
N PHE A 129 -14.42 -8.54 5.85
CA PHE A 129 -13.44 -8.58 4.78
C PHE A 129 -12.56 -7.34 4.84
N ASP A 130 -11.27 -7.43 4.51
CA ASP A 130 -10.37 -6.28 4.41
C ASP A 130 -9.61 -6.28 3.08
N VAL A 131 -9.58 -5.13 2.42
CA VAL A 131 -8.84 -4.95 1.17
C VAL A 131 -8.45 -3.48 0.96
N ASP A 132 -7.30 -3.26 0.34
CA ASP A 132 -6.71 -1.95 0.05
C ASP A 132 -6.57 -1.62 -1.46
N ASP A 133 -6.97 -2.57 -2.34
CA ASP A 133 -7.01 -2.41 -3.79
C ASP A 133 -8.29 -3.00 -4.38
N LEU A 134 -8.69 -2.58 -5.59
CA LEU A 134 -9.81 -3.15 -6.36
C LEU A 134 -9.44 -4.48 -7.02
N ILE A 135 -9.28 -5.53 -6.20
CA ILE A 135 -8.89 -6.89 -6.63
C ILE A 135 -9.95 -7.94 -6.27
N THR A 136 -11.21 -7.53 -6.21
CA THR A 136 -12.35 -8.40 -5.85
C THR A 136 -13.24 -8.75 -7.04
N ASP A 137 -13.00 -8.13 -8.21
CA ASP A 137 -13.71 -8.39 -9.45
C ASP A 137 -12.79 -8.11 -10.65
N THR A 138 -12.85 -8.95 -11.68
CA THR A 138 -12.05 -8.84 -12.90
C THR A 138 -12.39 -7.59 -13.71
N GLN A 139 -13.61 -7.04 -13.60
CA GLN A 139 -13.98 -5.79 -14.25
C GLN A 139 -13.04 -4.61 -13.92
N TYR A 140 -12.46 -4.61 -12.73
CA TYR A 140 -11.49 -3.59 -12.30
C TYR A 140 -10.07 -3.96 -12.71
N THR A 141 -9.68 -5.22 -12.52
CA THR A 141 -8.31 -5.66 -12.77
C THR A 141 -7.98 -5.80 -14.24
N ASP A 142 -8.97 -6.07 -15.09
CA ASP A 142 -8.80 -6.11 -16.55
C ASP A 142 -8.37 -4.76 -17.16
N GLN A 143 -8.60 -3.66 -16.46
CA GLN A 143 -8.16 -2.32 -16.87
C GLN A 143 -6.70 -2.03 -16.50
N VAL A 144 -6.08 -2.86 -15.66
CA VAL A 144 -4.69 -2.65 -15.21
C VAL A 144 -3.70 -3.14 -16.26
N PRO A 145 -2.82 -2.26 -16.78
CA PRO A 145 -1.89 -2.61 -17.86
C PRO A 145 -1.01 -3.83 -17.57
N PHE A 146 -0.58 -3.99 -16.33
CA PHE A 146 0.18 -5.17 -15.91
C PHE A 146 -0.62 -6.46 -16.09
N VAL A 147 -1.92 -6.45 -15.78
CA VAL A 147 -2.80 -7.62 -15.93
C VAL A 147 -3.04 -7.94 -17.41
N GLN A 148 -3.20 -6.89 -18.22
CA GLN A 148 -3.34 -7.03 -19.69
C GLN A 148 -2.08 -7.65 -20.34
N ALA A 149 -0.90 -7.38 -19.77
CA ALA A 149 0.37 -7.90 -20.27
C ALA A 149 0.67 -9.36 -19.82
N LEU A 150 -0.18 -9.97 -18.99
CA LEU A 150 0.00 -11.35 -18.55
C LEU A 150 -0.23 -12.34 -19.70
N SER A 151 0.54 -13.45 -19.70
CA SER A 151 0.23 -14.58 -20.57
C SER A 151 -1.18 -15.13 -20.27
N PRO A 152 -1.89 -15.73 -21.23
CA PRO A 152 -3.24 -16.27 -21.01
C PRO A 152 -3.33 -17.23 -19.82
N ALA A 153 -2.30 -18.05 -19.61
CA ALA A 153 -2.24 -18.99 -18.48
C ALA A 153 -2.10 -18.24 -17.14
N ASN A 154 -1.24 -17.22 -17.06
CA ASN A 154 -1.05 -16.41 -15.86
C ASN A 154 -2.27 -15.52 -15.57
N LYS A 155 -2.90 -14.97 -16.63
CA LYS A 155 -4.14 -14.20 -16.48
C LYS A 155 -5.24 -15.07 -15.89
N LYS A 156 -5.43 -16.29 -16.38
CA LYS A 156 -6.43 -17.22 -15.82
C LYS A 156 -6.20 -17.51 -14.33
N ILE A 157 -4.95 -17.70 -13.91
CA ILE A 157 -4.61 -17.90 -12.49
C ILE A 157 -4.95 -16.65 -11.69
N PHE A 158 -4.57 -15.48 -12.19
CA PHE A 158 -4.83 -14.18 -11.55
C PHE A 158 -6.34 -13.91 -11.42
N ASP A 159 -7.09 -14.09 -12.52
CA ASP A 159 -8.55 -13.89 -12.53
C ASP A 159 -9.26 -14.83 -11.55
N THR A 160 -8.81 -16.11 -11.48
CA THR A 160 -9.35 -17.07 -10.52
C THR A 160 -9.12 -16.58 -9.08
N SER A 161 -7.93 -16.08 -8.76
CA SER A 161 -7.61 -15.52 -7.45
C SER A 161 -8.50 -14.30 -7.12
N VAL A 162 -8.68 -13.39 -8.09
CA VAL A 162 -9.56 -12.21 -7.95
C VAL A 162 -11.01 -12.64 -7.67
N MET A 163 -11.54 -13.59 -8.46
CA MET A 163 -12.90 -14.10 -8.26
C MET A 163 -13.09 -14.78 -6.90
N LEU A 164 -12.12 -15.59 -6.46
CA LEU A 164 -12.17 -16.22 -5.15
C LEU A 164 -12.08 -15.19 -4.01
N THR A 165 -11.30 -14.13 -4.18
CA THR A 165 -11.22 -13.02 -3.23
C THR A 165 -12.56 -12.27 -3.13
N GLY A 166 -13.19 -11.99 -4.28
CA GLY A 166 -14.54 -11.40 -4.32
C GLY A 166 -15.61 -12.31 -3.70
N LYS A 167 -15.43 -13.63 -3.82
CA LYS A 167 -16.32 -14.59 -3.15
C LYS A 167 -16.22 -14.49 -1.63
N THR A 168 -15.03 -14.35 -1.06
CA THR A 168 -14.86 -14.13 0.40
C THR A 168 -15.54 -12.83 0.82
N LEU A 169 -15.38 -11.73 0.06
CA LEU A 169 -16.11 -10.47 0.30
C LEU A 169 -17.62 -10.71 0.39
N SER A 170 -18.20 -11.44 -0.57
CA SER A 170 -19.65 -11.70 -0.61
C SER A 170 -20.16 -12.54 0.57
N LEU A 171 -19.29 -13.26 1.26
CA LEU A 171 -19.62 -14.02 2.46
C LEU A 171 -19.50 -13.19 3.75
N CYS A 172 -18.91 -11.99 3.71
CA CYS A 172 -18.72 -11.13 4.88
C CYS A 172 -19.86 -10.12 5.04
N GLU A 173 -20.15 -9.73 6.28
CA GLU A 173 -21.21 -8.76 6.61
C GLU A 173 -20.75 -7.32 6.45
N LEU A 174 -19.42 -7.10 6.43
CA LEU A 174 -18.80 -5.80 6.42
C LEU A 174 -17.45 -5.87 5.70
N ALA A 175 -17.15 -4.83 4.89
CA ALA A 175 -15.83 -4.63 4.34
C ALA A 175 -15.11 -3.47 5.04
N ILE A 176 -13.86 -3.71 5.47
CA ILE A 176 -12.94 -2.69 5.95
C ILE A 176 -12.02 -2.33 4.78
N THR A 177 -11.81 -1.05 4.54
CA THR A 177 -11.00 -0.60 3.41
C THR A 177 -10.28 0.71 3.69
N THR A 178 -9.55 1.26 2.69
CA THR A 178 -8.65 2.41 2.90
C THR A 178 -9.22 3.73 2.40
N THR A 179 -10.11 3.73 1.42
CA THR A 179 -10.58 4.95 0.74
C THR A 179 -12.08 4.93 0.50
N GLU A 180 -12.65 6.10 0.25
CA GLU A 180 -14.07 6.28 -0.05
C GLU A 180 -14.46 5.55 -1.34
N MET A 181 -13.61 5.63 -2.38
CA MET A 181 -13.87 4.93 -3.64
C MET A 181 -13.92 3.42 -3.45
N LEU A 182 -12.99 2.84 -2.68
CA LEU A 182 -13.05 1.42 -2.33
C LEU A 182 -14.30 1.09 -1.52
N ALA A 183 -14.67 1.93 -0.54
CA ALA A 183 -15.86 1.72 0.26
C ALA A 183 -17.15 1.73 -0.59
N GLU A 184 -17.23 2.62 -1.57
CA GLU A 184 -18.33 2.70 -2.53
C GLU A 184 -18.41 1.43 -3.39
N GLU A 185 -17.29 1.01 -3.99
CA GLU A 185 -17.26 -0.16 -4.87
C GLU A 185 -17.54 -1.46 -4.11
N LEU A 186 -16.96 -1.63 -2.92
CA LEU A 186 -17.22 -2.79 -2.06
C LEU A 186 -18.65 -2.79 -1.51
N GLY A 187 -19.24 -1.62 -1.30
CA GLY A 187 -20.63 -1.44 -0.86
C GLY A 187 -21.67 -1.97 -1.86
N LYS A 188 -21.29 -2.21 -3.11
CA LYS A 188 -22.14 -2.88 -4.12
C LYS A 188 -22.28 -4.39 -3.85
N VAL A 189 -21.36 -4.98 -3.09
CA VAL A 189 -21.31 -6.42 -2.81
C VAL A 189 -21.66 -6.74 -1.36
N THR A 190 -21.21 -5.92 -0.40
CA THR A 190 -21.45 -6.11 1.04
C THR A 190 -22.30 -4.97 1.60
N PRO A 191 -23.23 -5.26 2.55
CA PRO A 191 -24.19 -4.25 3.03
C PRO A 191 -23.57 -3.10 3.82
N ARG A 192 -22.35 -3.29 4.33
CA ARG A 192 -21.67 -2.31 5.18
C ARG A 192 -20.20 -2.16 4.81
N THR A 193 -19.71 -0.93 4.83
CA THR A 193 -18.30 -0.62 4.65
C THR A 193 -17.79 0.27 5.78
N TYR A 194 -16.53 0.15 6.12
CA TYR A 194 -15.82 1.01 7.06
C TYR A 194 -14.45 1.41 6.52
N ILE A 195 -14.13 2.69 6.59
CA ILE A 195 -12.84 3.20 6.13
C ILE A 195 -11.88 3.27 7.31
N ASN A 196 -10.92 2.34 7.33
CA ASN A 196 -9.72 2.41 8.16
C ASN A 196 -8.52 2.67 7.24
N ARG A 197 -8.12 3.95 7.11
CA ARG A 197 -7.04 4.37 6.21
C ARG A 197 -5.72 3.71 6.54
N ASN A 198 -4.83 3.63 5.57
CA ASN A 198 -3.45 3.23 5.83
C ASN A 198 -2.79 4.24 6.75
N THR A 199 -2.03 3.74 7.71
CA THR A 199 -1.38 4.56 8.74
C THR A 199 0.11 4.27 8.80
N ALA A 200 0.89 5.20 9.33
CA ALA A 200 2.28 4.95 9.66
C ALA A 200 2.42 4.27 11.01
N SER A 201 3.16 3.17 11.08
CA SER A 201 3.49 2.50 12.34
C SER A 201 4.48 3.31 13.19
N LYS A 202 4.61 2.97 14.47
CA LYS A 202 5.65 3.51 15.35
C LYS A 202 7.05 3.36 14.76
N GLU A 203 7.35 2.19 14.19
CA GLU A 203 8.64 1.95 13.52
C GLU A 203 8.85 2.91 12.33
N MET A 204 7.84 3.11 11.50
CA MET A 204 7.94 4.07 10.38
C MET A 204 8.24 5.48 10.86
N VAL A 205 7.58 5.93 11.92
CA VAL A 205 7.84 7.25 12.52
C VAL A 205 9.28 7.35 13.03
N ILE A 206 9.78 6.31 13.72
CA ILE A 206 11.17 6.28 14.23
C ILE A 206 12.18 6.37 13.08
N TYR A 207 12.03 5.56 12.03
CA TYR A 207 12.94 5.60 10.89
C TYR A 207 12.86 6.93 10.11
N ALA A 208 11.68 7.52 10.00
CA ALA A 208 11.50 8.81 9.37
C ALA A 208 12.18 9.94 10.17
N GLU A 209 12.01 9.96 11.49
CA GLU A 209 12.68 10.94 12.36
C GLU A 209 14.20 10.78 12.33
N GLN A 210 14.71 9.55 12.33
CA GLN A 210 16.14 9.28 12.20
C GLN A 210 16.66 9.80 10.85
N ALA A 211 16.01 9.45 9.74
CA ALA A 211 16.40 9.90 8.41
C ALA A 211 16.37 11.43 8.29
N TYR A 212 15.38 12.09 8.90
CA TYR A 212 15.30 13.54 8.91
C TYR A 212 16.44 14.20 9.68
N LYS A 213 16.83 13.65 10.85
CA LYS A 213 17.95 14.16 11.67
C LYS A 213 19.31 13.97 10.99
N GLU A 214 19.48 12.84 10.29
CA GLU A 214 20.72 12.49 9.59
C GLU A 214 20.83 13.13 8.18
N ARG A 215 19.80 13.86 7.75
CA ARG A 215 19.72 14.46 6.43
C ARG A 215 20.90 15.37 6.13
N GLN A 216 21.65 15.06 5.10
CA GLN A 216 22.64 15.97 4.50
C GLN A 216 21.96 16.74 3.37
N ARG A 217 21.84 18.05 3.50
CA ARG A 217 21.30 18.90 2.44
C ARG A 217 22.40 19.24 1.43
N ASN A 218 22.17 18.88 0.18
CA ASN A 218 22.86 19.54 -0.92
C ASN A 218 22.10 20.84 -1.23
N THR A 219 22.68 21.99 -0.87
CA THR A 219 22.03 23.29 -0.98
C THR A 219 22.05 23.87 -2.40
N ASP A 220 22.81 23.27 -3.32
CA ASP A 220 23.02 23.84 -4.66
C ASP A 220 21.90 23.50 -5.64
N LYS A 221 21.05 22.52 -5.33
CA LYS A 221 19.96 22.08 -6.18
C LYS A 221 18.68 21.87 -5.40
N ILE A 222 17.53 22.01 -6.08
CA ILE A 222 16.20 21.61 -5.59
C ILE A 222 15.88 20.26 -6.23
N TRP A 223 15.74 19.22 -5.41
CA TRP A 223 15.52 17.86 -5.86
C TRP A 223 14.05 17.49 -5.86
N LEU A 224 13.53 17.10 -7.03
CA LEU A 224 12.19 16.57 -7.21
C LEU A 224 12.28 15.04 -7.16
N GLY A 225 11.62 14.41 -6.19
CA GLY A 225 11.69 12.96 -5.96
C GLY A 225 10.46 12.23 -6.47
N TYR A 226 10.63 11.22 -7.30
CA TYR A 226 9.59 10.25 -7.65
C TYR A 226 9.99 8.86 -7.13
N PHE A 227 9.16 8.31 -6.24
CA PHE A 227 9.43 7.05 -5.54
C PHE A 227 8.39 6.01 -5.96
N SER A 228 8.81 5.06 -6.81
CA SER A 228 7.96 3.99 -7.34
C SER A 228 8.31 2.65 -6.72
N GLY A 229 7.28 1.89 -6.33
CA GLY A 229 7.45 0.53 -5.81
C GLY A 229 7.49 -0.56 -6.90
N SER A 230 7.02 -0.26 -8.12
CA SER A 230 6.90 -1.24 -9.21
C SER A 230 6.75 -0.60 -10.58
N LEU A 231 6.97 -1.38 -11.64
CA LEU A 231 6.76 -0.96 -13.05
C LEU A 231 5.30 -0.56 -13.37
N THR A 232 4.35 -0.92 -12.53
CA THR A 232 2.92 -0.56 -12.75
C THR A 232 2.66 0.94 -12.69
N HIS A 233 3.62 1.73 -12.18
CA HIS A 233 3.54 3.18 -12.04
C HIS A 233 4.19 3.97 -13.19
N ASN A 234 4.64 3.31 -14.25
CA ASN A 234 5.23 4.01 -15.40
C ASN A 234 4.22 4.98 -16.04
N LYS A 235 2.96 4.58 -16.20
CA LYS A 235 1.91 5.47 -16.74
C LYS A 235 1.64 6.68 -15.84
N ASP A 236 1.71 6.52 -14.53
CA ASP A 236 1.56 7.63 -13.59
C ASP A 236 2.66 8.68 -13.82
N PHE A 237 3.91 8.25 -14.04
CA PHE A 237 5.04 9.15 -14.31
C PHE A 237 4.92 9.86 -15.66
N GLU A 238 4.39 9.19 -16.67
CA GLU A 238 4.18 9.74 -18.01
C GLU A 238 3.31 11.02 -18.00
N ILE A 239 2.33 11.11 -17.08
CA ILE A 239 1.46 12.28 -16.94
C ILE A 239 2.24 13.55 -16.66
N ILE A 240 3.27 13.44 -15.80
CA ILE A 240 4.04 14.60 -15.34
C ILE A 240 5.32 14.83 -16.17
N ARG A 241 5.72 13.89 -17.03
CA ARG A 241 6.95 13.97 -17.80
C ARG A 241 7.06 15.25 -18.63
N PRO A 242 6.04 15.70 -19.40
CA PRO A 242 6.11 16.94 -20.16
C PRO A 242 6.39 18.16 -19.25
N ALA A 243 5.66 18.28 -18.14
CA ALA A 243 5.87 19.36 -17.17
C ALA A 243 7.27 19.28 -16.53
N LEU A 244 7.78 18.09 -16.19
CA LEU A 244 9.13 17.93 -15.66
C LEU A 244 10.22 18.39 -16.64
N ILE A 245 10.04 18.12 -17.94
CA ILE A 245 10.97 18.60 -18.98
C ILE A 245 10.97 20.12 -19.00
N GLN A 246 9.82 20.79 -18.93
CA GLN A 246 9.73 22.24 -18.87
C GLN A 246 10.36 22.80 -17.58
N ILE A 247 10.11 22.16 -16.42
CA ILE A 247 10.74 22.53 -15.14
C ILE A 247 12.25 22.45 -15.22
N LEU A 248 12.80 21.36 -15.75
CA LEU A 248 14.25 21.20 -15.91
C LEU A 248 14.88 22.21 -16.88
N ASN A 249 14.11 22.66 -17.89
CA ASN A 249 14.55 23.75 -18.79
C ASN A 249 14.51 25.12 -18.10
N LYS A 250 13.39 25.41 -17.41
CA LYS A 250 13.13 26.72 -16.79
C LYS A 250 14.00 26.94 -15.55
N TYR A 251 14.30 25.89 -14.79
CA TYR A 251 15.02 25.97 -13.51
C TYR A 251 16.30 25.11 -13.55
N PRO A 252 17.45 25.66 -14.00
CA PRO A 252 18.72 24.92 -14.08
C PRO A 252 19.20 24.34 -12.74
N GLN A 253 18.77 24.94 -11.62
CA GLN A 253 19.08 24.49 -10.27
C GLN A 253 18.22 23.29 -9.82
N THR A 254 17.29 22.77 -10.62
CA THR A 254 16.49 21.59 -10.25
C THR A 254 17.13 20.29 -10.76
N GLY A 255 16.88 19.21 -10.04
CA GLY A 255 17.23 17.85 -10.44
C GLY A 255 16.15 16.84 -10.05
N LEU A 256 16.28 15.62 -10.56
CA LEU A 256 15.35 14.53 -10.29
C LEU A 256 16.02 13.43 -9.46
N ILE A 257 15.29 12.88 -8.49
CA ILE A 257 15.60 11.61 -7.83
C ILE A 257 14.53 10.63 -8.25
N LEU A 258 14.92 9.60 -9.00
CA LEU A 258 14.02 8.55 -9.50
C LEU A 258 14.37 7.26 -8.78
N ALA A 259 13.49 6.78 -7.91
CA ALA A 259 13.69 5.55 -7.16
C ALA A 259 12.73 4.45 -7.62
N GLY A 260 13.26 3.24 -7.77
CA GLY A 260 12.53 2.07 -8.22
C GLY A 260 12.75 1.74 -9.70
N GLU A 261 11.97 0.77 -10.19
CA GLU A 261 12.01 0.37 -11.59
C GLU A 261 11.13 1.34 -12.40
N LEU A 262 11.77 2.30 -13.04
CA LEU A 262 11.12 3.27 -13.91
C LEU A 262 11.77 3.26 -15.28
N ASP A 263 10.97 3.10 -16.31
CA ASP A 263 11.43 3.27 -17.69
C ASP A 263 11.49 4.77 -18.00
N THR A 264 12.73 5.31 -18.00
CA THR A 264 12.95 6.71 -18.28
C THR A 264 13.03 6.92 -19.79
N ALA A 265 12.09 7.69 -20.33
CA ALA A 265 12.07 8.03 -21.75
C ALA A 265 13.37 8.73 -22.21
N ASP A 266 13.72 8.56 -23.48
CA ASP A 266 14.91 9.15 -24.13
C ASP A 266 14.99 10.67 -23.95
N GLU A 267 13.85 11.35 -23.85
CA GLU A 267 13.75 12.81 -23.68
C GLU A 267 14.40 13.32 -22.38
N LEU A 268 14.49 12.49 -21.34
CA LEU A 268 15.16 12.85 -20.09
C LEU A 268 16.69 12.65 -20.15
N ARG A 269 17.24 11.98 -21.18
CA ARG A 269 18.68 11.72 -21.29
C ARG A 269 19.52 13.01 -21.31
N LYS A 270 19.01 14.07 -21.93
CA LYS A 270 19.74 15.37 -21.96
C LYS A 270 19.93 16.01 -20.58
N TYR A 271 19.26 15.50 -19.54
CA TYR A 271 19.39 15.99 -18.16
C TYR A 271 20.08 14.97 -17.25
N GLU A 272 20.75 13.96 -17.79
CA GLU A 272 21.32 12.83 -17.03
C GLU A 272 22.22 13.29 -15.86
N GLU A 273 22.99 14.36 -16.02
CA GLU A 273 23.81 14.96 -14.96
C GLU A 273 23.00 15.54 -13.78
N ARG A 274 21.69 15.72 -13.97
CA ARG A 274 20.74 16.21 -12.97
C ARG A 274 19.72 15.15 -12.57
N ILE A 275 19.98 13.87 -12.87
CA ILE A 275 19.10 12.76 -12.53
C ILE A 275 19.87 11.74 -11.68
N ILE A 276 19.39 11.54 -10.45
CA ILE A 276 19.89 10.49 -9.56
C ILE A 276 18.94 9.30 -9.63
N LYS A 277 19.42 8.17 -10.10
CA LYS A 277 18.66 6.90 -10.11
C LYS A 277 18.96 6.10 -8.84
N LYS A 278 17.93 5.66 -8.14
CA LYS A 278 18.03 4.81 -6.95
C LYS A 278 17.30 3.49 -7.20
N LYS A 279 17.88 2.40 -6.73
CA LYS A 279 17.20 1.10 -6.77
C LYS A 279 16.03 1.07 -5.77
N THR A 280 15.12 0.12 -5.98
CA THR A 280 14.08 -0.21 -5.00
C THR A 280 14.73 -0.54 -3.66
N THR A 281 14.18 -0.01 -2.59
CA THR A 281 14.71 -0.17 -1.24
C THR A 281 13.64 -0.76 -0.31
N THR A 282 14.07 -1.21 0.86
CA THR A 282 13.14 -1.67 1.90
C THR A 282 12.38 -0.47 2.49
N TRP A 283 11.22 -0.71 3.07
CA TRP A 283 10.43 0.32 3.73
C TRP A 283 11.16 0.99 4.91
N ARG A 284 12.14 0.30 5.54
CA ARG A 284 12.98 0.86 6.60
C ARG A 284 13.99 1.87 6.07
N GLU A 285 14.49 1.65 4.87
CA GLU A 285 15.46 2.55 4.22
C GLU A 285 14.78 3.62 3.36
N LEU A 286 13.50 3.46 3.01
CA LEU A 286 12.76 4.38 2.16
C LEU A 286 12.78 5.83 2.70
N PRO A 287 12.63 6.10 4.00
CA PRO A 287 12.73 7.46 4.55
C PRO A 287 14.08 8.14 4.23
N LYS A 288 15.20 7.39 4.23
CA LYS A 288 16.52 7.92 3.88
C LYS A 288 16.63 8.30 2.40
N VAL A 289 15.80 7.71 1.55
CA VAL A 289 15.76 8.05 0.12
C VAL A 289 14.85 9.25 -0.11
N ILE A 290 13.65 9.24 0.49
CA ILE A 290 12.67 10.34 0.33
C ILE A 290 13.23 11.66 0.86
N VAL A 291 13.91 11.64 2.01
CA VAL A 291 14.45 12.84 2.67
C VAL A 291 15.52 13.58 1.85
N GLN A 292 16.07 12.94 0.83
CA GLN A 292 17.03 13.57 -0.12
C GLN A 292 16.32 14.50 -1.11
N ALA A 293 15.02 14.35 -1.31
CA ALA A 293 14.24 15.25 -2.14
C ALA A 293 13.80 16.50 -1.36
N ASP A 294 13.60 17.60 -2.09
CA ASP A 294 12.99 18.83 -1.57
C ASP A 294 11.49 18.88 -1.87
N ILE A 295 11.03 18.11 -2.86
CA ILE A 295 9.62 17.99 -3.28
C ILE A 295 9.37 16.54 -3.68
N ASN A 296 8.34 15.92 -3.11
CA ASN A 296 7.85 14.60 -3.48
C ASN A 296 6.81 14.72 -4.60
N LEU A 297 6.91 13.88 -5.62
CA LEU A 297 5.99 13.79 -6.74
C LEU A 297 5.09 12.58 -6.59
N ALA A 298 3.78 12.78 -6.59
CA ALA A 298 2.79 11.72 -6.47
C ALA A 298 1.71 11.80 -7.56
N PRO A 299 2.11 11.66 -8.85
CA PRO A 299 1.14 11.57 -9.94
C PRO A 299 0.38 10.25 -9.89
N LEU A 300 -0.88 10.29 -10.32
CA LEU A 300 -1.72 9.12 -10.56
C LEU A 300 -2.55 9.33 -11.82
N GLU A 301 -2.58 8.34 -12.73
CA GLU A 301 -3.51 8.32 -13.86
C GLU A 301 -4.96 8.30 -13.34
N ASP A 302 -5.85 9.05 -13.98
CA ASP A 302 -7.26 9.12 -13.57
C ASP A 302 -8.04 7.90 -14.05
N THR A 303 -7.96 6.83 -13.28
CA THR A 303 -8.69 5.58 -13.46
C THR A 303 -9.40 5.20 -12.16
N ILE A 304 -10.47 4.40 -12.24
CA ILE A 304 -11.16 3.90 -11.04
C ILE A 304 -10.20 3.14 -10.11
N PHE A 305 -9.26 2.38 -10.68
CA PHE A 305 -8.26 1.66 -9.93
C PHE A 305 -7.32 2.60 -9.16
N ASN A 306 -6.84 3.68 -9.79
CA ASN A 306 -5.97 4.66 -9.16
C ASN A 306 -6.72 5.58 -8.18
N ARG A 307 -7.97 5.95 -8.45
CA ARG A 307 -8.84 6.67 -7.50
C ARG A 307 -9.08 5.89 -6.21
N SER A 308 -8.91 4.56 -6.27
CA SER A 308 -9.06 3.66 -5.12
C SER A 308 -7.79 3.56 -4.28
N LYS A 309 -6.63 4.01 -4.76
CA LYS A 309 -5.35 3.96 -4.04
C LYS A 309 -5.32 4.90 -2.85
N SER A 310 -4.62 4.47 -1.80
CA SER A 310 -4.42 5.28 -0.59
C SER A 310 -3.35 6.36 -0.78
N GLU A 311 -3.37 7.32 0.10
CA GLU A 311 -2.48 8.49 0.16
C GLU A 311 -1.09 8.20 0.76
N ILE A 312 -0.65 6.96 0.81
CA ILE A 312 0.56 6.54 1.54
C ILE A 312 1.84 7.26 1.09
N LYS A 313 1.96 7.60 -0.20
CA LYS A 313 3.12 8.36 -0.72
C LYS A 313 3.23 9.75 -0.09
N TRP A 314 2.08 10.39 0.20
CA TRP A 314 2.03 11.67 0.90
C TRP A 314 2.38 11.49 2.39
N ILE A 315 1.85 10.44 3.05
CA ILE A 315 2.16 10.14 4.46
C ILE A 315 3.66 9.90 4.64
N GLU A 316 4.27 9.05 3.81
CA GLU A 316 5.70 8.72 3.87
C GLU A 316 6.58 9.95 3.66
N ALA A 317 6.25 10.83 2.71
CA ALA A 317 6.97 12.07 2.46
C ALA A 317 6.78 13.10 3.60
N ALA A 318 5.56 13.22 4.12
CA ALA A 318 5.26 14.13 5.21
C ALA A 318 6.03 13.79 6.48
N LEU A 319 6.19 12.50 6.81
CA LEU A 319 6.96 12.07 7.99
C LEU A 319 8.43 12.50 7.95
N VAL A 320 9.03 12.64 6.77
CA VAL A 320 10.40 13.16 6.61
C VAL A 320 10.43 14.65 6.23
N ARG A 321 9.31 15.36 6.39
CA ARG A 321 9.15 16.79 6.10
C ARG A 321 9.52 17.15 4.66
N VAL A 322 9.07 16.34 3.71
CA VAL A 322 9.16 16.60 2.27
C VAL A 322 7.75 16.88 1.76
N PRO A 323 7.48 18.10 1.24
CA PRO A 323 6.17 18.47 0.74
C PRO A 323 5.85 17.71 -0.54
N THR A 324 4.58 17.37 -0.73
CA THR A 324 4.11 16.59 -1.87
C THR A 324 3.36 17.47 -2.88
N VAL A 325 3.65 17.28 -4.16
CA VAL A 325 2.81 17.69 -5.29
C VAL A 325 2.16 16.42 -5.85
N ALA A 326 0.82 16.38 -5.85
CA ALA A 326 0.06 15.18 -6.19
C ALA A 326 -1.04 15.46 -7.22
N SER A 327 -1.48 14.43 -7.93
CA SER A 327 -2.70 14.48 -8.74
C SER A 327 -3.93 14.75 -7.88
N ARG A 328 -4.83 15.63 -8.33
CA ARG A 328 -6.10 15.96 -7.66
C ARG A 328 -7.13 14.86 -7.92
N ILE A 329 -6.87 13.65 -7.41
CA ILE A 329 -7.78 12.50 -7.53
C ILE A 329 -7.77 11.63 -6.28
N GLY A 330 -8.87 10.92 -6.05
CA GLY A 330 -9.00 9.87 -5.04
C GLY A 330 -8.65 10.33 -3.64
N ALA A 331 -7.81 9.55 -2.96
CA ALA A 331 -7.42 9.84 -1.57
C ALA A 331 -6.56 11.10 -1.44
N PHE A 332 -5.74 11.46 -2.45
CA PHE A 332 -4.97 12.70 -2.39
C PHE A 332 -5.88 13.94 -2.34
N GLU A 333 -6.91 14.00 -3.19
CA GLU A 333 -7.87 15.11 -3.20
C GLU A 333 -8.61 15.27 -1.87
N ARG A 334 -8.87 14.18 -1.18
CA ARG A 334 -9.59 14.19 0.10
C ARG A 334 -8.73 14.50 1.30
N MET A 335 -7.46 14.11 1.27
CA MET A 335 -6.59 14.16 2.44
C MET A 335 -5.62 15.34 2.42
N ILE A 336 -5.29 15.86 1.24
CA ILE A 336 -4.39 17.00 1.09
C ILE A 336 -5.22 18.29 1.02
N VAL A 337 -4.91 19.21 1.91
CA VAL A 337 -5.41 20.60 1.85
C VAL A 337 -4.47 21.37 0.92
N ASP A 338 -4.98 21.73 -0.28
CA ASP A 338 -4.20 22.36 -1.33
C ASP A 338 -3.59 23.69 -0.88
N GLY A 339 -2.28 23.83 -1.05
CA GLY A 339 -1.50 24.97 -0.61
C GLY A 339 -1.13 24.98 0.89
N GLU A 340 -1.67 24.06 1.70
CA GLU A 340 -1.41 23.98 3.14
C GLU A 340 -0.64 22.72 3.55
N THR A 341 -1.09 21.52 3.14
CA THR A 341 -0.45 20.24 3.47
C THR A 341 0.10 19.51 2.25
N GLY A 342 -0.01 20.11 1.06
CA GLY A 342 0.51 19.66 -0.22
C GLY A 342 0.04 20.59 -1.33
N ILE A 343 0.41 20.27 -2.56
CA ILE A 343 -0.09 20.93 -3.77
C ILE A 343 -0.86 19.88 -4.57
N LEU A 344 -2.07 20.23 -5.01
CA LEU A 344 -2.90 19.37 -5.84
C LEU A 344 -2.98 19.94 -7.27
N CYS A 345 -2.65 19.10 -8.26
CA CYS A 345 -2.68 19.45 -9.67
C CYS A 345 -3.69 18.55 -10.41
N SER A 346 -4.50 19.13 -11.30
CA SER A 346 -5.18 18.35 -12.32
C SER A 346 -4.13 17.69 -13.22
N ASN A 347 -4.49 16.59 -13.89
CA ASN A 347 -3.54 15.84 -14.74
C ASN A 347 -3.31 16.53 -16.09
N THR A 348 -3.06 17.85 -16.09
CA THR A 348 -2.64 18.63 -17.26
C THR A 348 -1.20 19.11 -17.09
N GLU A 349 -0.50 19.25 -18.19
CA GLU A 349 0.89 19.75 -18.20
C GLU A 349 0.98 21.14 -17.55
N GLU A 350 0.02 22.03 -17.85
CA GLU A 350 -0.04 23.38 -17.31
C GLU A 350 -0.18 23.41 -15.80
N GLU A 351 -1.11 22.62 -15.23
CA GLU A 351 -1.34 22.57 -13.77
C GLU A 351 -0.11 22.04 -13.03
N TRP A 352 0.53 20.98 -13.56
CA TRP A 352 1.76 20.44 -12.97
C TRP A 352 2.91 21.45 -13.08
N MET A 353 3.03 22.13 -14.21
CA MET A 353 4.04 23.18 -14.41
C MET A 353 3.85 24.32 -13.41
N ASN A 354 2.60 24.80 -13.24
CA ASN A 354 2.26 25.88 -12.32
C ASN A 354 2.49 25.47 -10.85
N GLY A 355 2.00 24.28 -10.45
CA GLY A 355 2.17 23.76 -9.10
C GLY A 355 3.62 23.58 -8.71
N LEU A 356 4.43 22.99 -9.60
CA LEU A 356 5.86 22.81 -9.40
C LEU A 356 6.61 24.14 -9.38
N SER A 357 6.34 25.05 -10.32
CA SER A 357 6.98 26.38 -10.32
C SER A 357 6.73 27.11 -9.00
N LYS A 358 5.46 27.12 -8.53
CA LYS A 358 5.07 27.80 -7.29
C LYS A 358 5.86 27.31 -6.07
N ILE A 359 6.04 25.98 -5.94
CA ILE A 359 6.75 25.40 -4.78
C ILE A 359 8.28 25.44 -4.93
N ILE A 360 8.80 25.50 -6.16
CA ILE A 360 10.22 25.69 -6.44
C ILE A 360 10.63 27.14 -6.09
N GLU A 361 9.88 28.13 -6.56
CA GLU A 361 10.21 29.57 -6.42
C GLU A 361 10.03 30.06 -4.97
N LYS A 362 9.06 29.49 -4.22
CA LYS A 362 8.68 29.98 -2.88
C LYS A 362 9.18 29.05 -1.78
N GLU A 363 10.45 29.19 -1.38
CA GLU A 363 11.05 28.35 -0.33
C GLU A 363 10.27 28.39 1.00
N ALA A 364 9.81 29.57 1.42
CA ALA A 364 9.04 29.73 2.66
C ALA A 364 7.74 28.91 2.60
N MET A 365 7.03 28.93 1.46
CA MET A 365 5.84 28.13 1.24
C MET A 365 6.16 26.63 1.26
N ARG A 366 7.24 26.22 0.58
CA ARG A 366 7.71 24.84 0.56
C ARG A 366 7.96 24.30 1.97
N LYS A 367 8.63 25.08 2.82
CA LYS A 367 8.89 24.75 4.22
C LYS A 367 7.61 24.71 5.07
N ALA A 368 6.69 25.65 4.87
CA ALA A 368 5.42 25.69 5.59
C ALA A 368 4.55 24.47 5.27
N ILE A 369 4.39 24.13 3.98
CA ILE A 369 3.64 22.93 3.54
C ILE A 369 4.25 21.66 4.15
N ALA A 370 5.58 21.52 4.12
CA ALA A 370 6.27 20.37 4.70
C ALA A 370 5.97 20.21 6.20
N GLN A 371 6.04 21.31 6.95
CA GLN A 371 5.79 21.30 8.38
C GLN A 371 4.32 21.03 8.72
N ASN A 372 3.39 21.63 7.98
CA ASN A 372 1.96 21.41 8.16
C ASN A 372 1.58 19.96 7.85
N ALA A 373 2.08 19.41 6.75
CA ALA A 373 1.86 17.99 6.39
C ALA A 373 2.42 17.06 7.47
N TYR A 374 3.64 17.31 7.94
CA TYR A 374 4.24 16.54 9.03
C TYR A 374 3.38 16.57 10.30
N LYS A 375 2.94 17.76 10.73
CA LYS A 375 2.09 17.91 11.91
C LYS A 375 0.79 17.10 11.75
N TYR A 376 0.08 17.32 10.64
CA TYR A 376 -1.19 16.65 10.39
C TYR A 376 -1.02 15.12 10.35
N VAL A 377 -0.02 14.60 9.63
CA VAL A 377 0.22 13.17 9.49
C VAL A 377 0.62 12.55 10.83
N SER A 378 1.50 13.20 11.58
CA SER A 378 1.94 12.70 12.90
C SER A 378 0.78 12.56 13.90
N GLU A 379 -0.18 13.48 13.86
CA GLU A 379 -1.35 13.49 14.74
C GLU A 379 -2.47 12.55 14.26
N ASN A 380 -2.72 12.49 12.94
CA ASN A 380 -3.94 11.92 12.37
C ASN A 380 -3.76 10.68 11.48
N CYS A 381 -2.52 10.38 11.04
CA CYS A 381 -2.25 9.29 10.09
C CYS A 381 -1.25 8.26 10.64
N THR A 382 -1.10 8.17 11.97
CA THR A 382 -0.27 7.14 12.62
C THR A 382 -1.14 6.08 13.28
N THR A 383 -0.57 4.91 13.51
CA THR A 383 -1.25 3.83 14.26
C THR A 383 -1.68 4.28 15.64
N VAL A 384 -0.86 5.09 16.32
CA VAL A 384 -1.17 5.65 17.64
C VAL A 384 -2.29 6.69 17.56
N GLY A 385 -2.17 7.66 16.65
CA GLY A 385 -3.16 8.74 16.50
C GLY A 385 -4.56 8.27 16.09
N THR A 386 -4.66 7.09 15.48
CA THR A 386 -5.93 6.51 15.00
C THR A 386 -6.42 5.31 15.82
N ALA A 387 -5.67 4.88 16.83
CA ALA A 387 -5.91 3.67 17.61
C ALA A 387 -7.32 3.62 18.21
N GLU A 388 -7.71 4.65 18.97
CA GLU A 388 -8.98 4.64 19.69
C GLU A 388 -10.18 4.66 18.74
N ARG A 389 -10.13 5.46 17.68
CA ARG A 389 -11.20 5.51 16.67
C ARG A 389 -11.44 4.14 16.02
N TYR A 390 -10.37 3.42 15.68
CA TYR A 390 -10.50 2.07 15.11
C TYR A 390 -10.97 1.06 16.15
N ALA A 391 -10.46 1.16 17.37
CA ALA A 391 -10.85 0.29 18.47
C ALA A 391 -12.33 0.46 18.87
N GLU A 392 -12.84 1.69 18.91
CA GLU A 392 -14.27 1.98 19.15
C GLU A 392 -15.15 1.30 18.09
N PHE A 393 -14.76 1.41 16.81
CA PHE A 393 -15.45 0.71 15.73
C PHE A 393 -15.45 -0.80 15.96
N ILE A 394 -14.30 -1.43 16.23
CA ILE A 394 -14.19 -2.86 16.49
C ILE A 394 -15.03 -3.28 17.70
N ARG A 395 -14.97 -2.53 18.82
CA ARG A 395 -15.81 -2.79 20.00
C ARG A 395 -17.30 -2.69 19.67
N SER A 396 -17.70 -1.77 18.80
CA SER A 396 -19.10 -1.61 18.39
C SER A 396 -19.65 -2.81 17.64
N LEU A 397 -18.80 -3.55 16.91
CA LEU A 397 -19.17 -4.78 16.21
C LEU A 397 -19.38 -5.96 17.18
N CYS A 398 -18.68 -5.97 18.32
CA CYS A 398 -18.70 -7.04 19.30
C CYS A 398 -19.72 -6.80 20.43
N ARG A 399 -20.31 -5.60 20.53
CA ARG A 399 -21.42 -5.35 21.48
C ARG A 399 -22.67 -6.07 21.02
N LYS A 400 -23.31 -6.80 21.95
CA LYS A 400 -24.59 -7.50 21.74
C LYS A 400 -25.73 -6.50 21.60
#